data_a4e00ea7a58e06ee3f0304529e96f729
#
_entry.id   a4e00ea7a58e06ee3f0304529e96f729
#
_cell.length_a   1.000
_cell.length_b   1.000
_cell.length_c   1.000
_cell.angle_alpha   90.00
_cell.angle_beta   90.00
_cell.angle_gamma   90.00
#
_symmetry.space_group_name_H-M   'P 1'
#
loop_
_entity.id
_entity.type
_entity.pdbx_description
1 polymer ?
#
loop_
_entity_poly.entity_id
_entity_poly.type
_entity_poly.pdbx_seq_one_letter_code
_entity_poly.pdbx_strand_id
1 'polypeptide(L)'
;LKRNYFWVTREWPYKDVIPVVMAEEYLEDEGHESGLVDYKVTCFGGKPTLIEVHRGRFGEHTCNYYDADWNPVRIEWAGIPVSPVEVERPENLKEMLELSAELTRGIPQVRCDWYVLGERLIFGELTLFNGAGLDPIDDENDSKLGSLIDLGLAYGD
;
A
#
# COMPACT_ATOMS: atom_id res chain seq x y z
N LEU A 1 -14.51 -20.43 8.37
CA LEU A 1 -14.53 -19.63 7.14
C LEU A 1 -15.89 -19.77 6.45
N LYS A 2 -16.93 -19.15 7.00
CA LYS A 2 -18.29 -19.22 6.42
C LYS A 2 -18.79 -17.87 5.91
N ARG A 3 -17.97 -16.79 6.00
CA ARG A 3 -18.38 -15.46 5.55
C ARG A 3 -17.40 -14.97 4.50
N ASN A 4 -17.92 -14.59 3.34
CA ASN A 4 -17.19 -13.86 2.33
C ASN A 4 -16.92 -12.45 2.85
N TYR A 5 -15.72 -11.95 2.63
CA TYR A 5 -15.22 -10.63 3.06
C TYR A 5 -16.10 -9.47 2.56
N PHE A 6 -16.62 -9.56 1.34
CA PHE A 6 -17.54 -8.59 0.76
C PHE A 6 -18.75 -8.26 1.66
N TRP A 7 -19.31 -9.24 2.36
CA TRP A 7 -20.48 -8.99 3.21
C TRP A 7 -20.18 -8.18 4.47
N VAL A 8 -18.88 -8.04 4.81
CA VAL A 8 -18.40 -7.25 5.94
C VAL A 8 -18.01 -5.83 5.47
N THR A 9 -17.18 -5.74 4.43
CA THR A 9 -16.56 -4.49 3.98
C THR A 9 -17.29 -3.83 2.83
N ARG A 10 -18.13 -4.57 2.09
CA ARG A 10 -18.81 -4.13 0.87
C ARG A 10 -17.88 -3.82 -0.30
N GLU A 11 -16.64 -4.24 -0.23
CA GLU A 11 -15.67 -4.10 -1.31
C GLU A 11 -16.02 -5.06 -2.46
N TRP A 12 -16.55 -4.49 -3.54
CA TRP A 12 -17.11 -5.23 -4.67
C TRP A 12 -16.17 -6.29 -5.28
N PRO A 13 -14.85 -6.04 -5.46
CA PRO A 13 -13.95 -7.01 -6.06
C PRO A 13 -13.86 -8.34 -5.30
N TYR A 14 -14.14 -8.33 -4.00
CA TYR A 14 -14.08 -9.55 -3.17
C TYR A 14 -15.39 -10.34 -3.12
N LYS A 15 -16.44 -9.90 -3.85
CA LYS A 15 -17.77 -10.50 -3.80
C LYS A 15 -17.76 -11.98 -4.16
N ASP A 16 -17.04 -12.35 -5.19
CA ASP A 16 -17.01 -13.72 -5.73
C ASP A 16 -15.73 -14.49 -5.34
N VAL A 17 -14.90 -13.91 -4.47
CA VAL A 17 -13.69 -14.58 -3.95
C VAL A 17 -14.10 -15.67 -2.95
N ILE A 18 -13.64 -16.88 -3.23
CA ILE A 18 -13.86 -18.02 -2.34
C ILE A 18 -12.96 -17.88 -1.10
N PRO A 19 -13.52 -17.84 0.12
CA PRO A 19 -12.72 -17.74 1.33
C PRO A 19 -11.77 -18.92 1.49
N VAL A 20 -10.48 -18.65 1.61
CA VAL A 20 -9.44 -19.65 1.85
C VAL A 20 -8.61 -19.27 3.08
N VAL A 21 -7.90 -20.24 3.64
CA VAL A 21 -6.83 -19.98 4.61
C VAL A 21 -5.52 -20.17 3.88
N MET A 22 -4.66 -19.15 3.95
CA MET A 22 -3.28 -19.23 3.47
C MET A 22 -2.35 -19.27 4.70
N ALA A 23 -1.24 -19.97 4.55
CA ALA A 23 -0.14 -19.94 5.49
C ALA A 23 1.14 -19.67 4.69
N GLU A 24 1.88 -18.69 5.12
CA GLU A 24 3.13 -18.26 4.49
C GLU A 24 4.27 -18.37 5.50
N GLU A 25 5.50 -18.34 5.00
CA GLU A 25 6.69 -18.28 5.87
C GLU A 25 6.65 -16.99 6.71
N TYR A 26 6.91 -17.13 7.99
CA TYR A 26 7.00 -15.96 8.87
C TYR A 26 8.31 -15.23 8.56
N LEU A 27 8.19 -13.95 8.21
CA LEU A 27 9.33 -13.10 7.90
C LEU A 27 9.77 -12.35 9.17
N GLU A 28 11.01 -12.50 9.53
CA GLU A 28 11.66 -11.78 10.64
C GLU A 28 12.78 -10.90 10.11
N ASP A 29 12.82 -9.65 10.56
CA ASP A 29 13.96 -8.77 10.36
C ASP A 29 14.77 -8.72 11.65
N GLU A 30 15.83 -9.55 11.73
CA GLU A 30 16.70 -9.65 12.89
C GLU A 30 17.46 -8.34 13.19
N GLY A 31 17.46 -7.39 12.26
CA GLY A 31 18.16 -6.10 12.38
C GLY A 31 17.32 -4.97 12.99
N HIS A 32 15.99 -5.13 13.07
CA HIS A 32 15.08 -4.07 13.50
C HIS A 32 14.18 -4.52 14.67
N GLU A 33 14.42 -3.98 15.87
CA GLU A 33 13.59 -4.23 17.06
C GLU A 33 12.11 -3.83 16.86
N SER A 34 11.82 -2.94 15.92
CA SER A 34 10.46 -2.48 15.59
C SER A 34 9.69 -3.40 14.62
N GLY A 35 10.29 -4.54 14.23
CA GLY A 35 9.73 -5.45 13.23
C GLY A 35 9.95 -4.98 11.78
N LEU A 36 9.37 -5.73 10.85
CA LEU A 36 9.46 -5.45 9.41
C LEU A 36 8.93 -4.07 9.05
N VAL A 37 9.67 -3.37 8.19
CA VAL A 37 9.18 -2.15 7.53
C VAL A 37 8.26 -2.56 6.39
N ASP A 38 7.05 -2.00 6.38
CA ASP A 38 6.01 -2.29 5.40
C ASP A 38 5.91 -1.11 4.43
N TYR A 39 6.30 -1.33 3.17
CA TYR A 39 6.26 -0.35 2.09
C TYR A 39 4.99 -0.57 1.27
N LYS A 40 4.17 0.45 1.14
CA LYS A 40 2.90 0.40 0.43
C LYS A 40 2.91 1.39 -0.72
N VAL A 41 2.95 0.86 -1.94
CA VAL A 41 3.03 1.66 -3.17
C VAL A 41 1.65 1.79 -3.78
N THR A 42 1.04 2.97 -3.66
CA THR A 42 -0.22 3.26 -4.33
C THR A 42 0.03 3.68 -5.78
N CYS A 43 -0.61 2.96 -6.69
CA CYS A 43 -0.52 3.15 -8.14
C CYS A 43 -1.86 3.60 -8.72
N PHE A 44 -1.80 4.49 -9.69
CA PHE A 44 -2.94 4.96 -10.48
C PHE A 44 -2.69 4.66 -11.95
N GLY A 45 -3.55 3.82 -12.59
CA GLY A 45 -3.39 3.41 -13.97
C GLY A 45 -2.07 2.68 -14.27
N GLY A 46 -1.48 2.02 -13.28
CA GLY A 46 -0.16 1.39 -13.38
C GLY A 46 1.01 2.33 -13.11
N LYS A 47 0.75 3.57 -12.64
CA LYS A 47 1.81 4.54 -12.29
C LYS A 47 1.98 4.60 -10.78
N PRO A 48 3.11 4.15 -10.20
CA PRO A 48 3.45 4.36 -8.80
C PRO A 48 3.46 5.88 -8.49
N THR A 49 2.76 6.28 -7.44
CA THR A 49 2.56 7.71 -7.16
C THR A 49 2.82 8.08 -5.71
N LEU A 50 2.38 7.25 -4.77
CA LEU A 50 2.55 7.48 -3.34
C LEU A 50 3.12 6.22 -2.70
N ILE A 51 4.10 6.42 -1.82
CA ILE A 51 4.71 5.36 -1.03
C ILE A 51 4.47 5.66 0.44
N GLU A 52 3.77 4.76 1.12
CA GLU A 52 3.58 4.78 2.56
C GLU A 52 4.62 3.85 3.19
N VAL A 53 5.34 4.30 4.19
CA VAL A 53 6.33 3.51 4.92
C VAL A 53 5.89 3.35 6.36
N HIS A 54 5.33 2.18 6.66
CA HIS A 54 4.81 1.85 7.98
C HIS A 54 5.87 1.17 8.84
N ARG A 55 6.02 1.64 10.08
CA ARG A 55 6.91 1.09 11.08
C ARG A 55 6.21 0.91 12.42
N GLY A 56 6.72 -0.01 13.24
CA GLY A 56 6.22 -0.23 14.59
C GLY A 56 4.78 -0.75 14.67
N ARG A 57 4.34 -1.55 13.70
CA ARG A 57 2.94 -2.00 13.58
C ARG A 57 2.38 -2.71 14.82
N PHE A 58 3.27 -3.32 15.61
CA PHE A 58 2.92 -4.01 16.86
C PHE A 58 3.25 -3.20 18.13
N GLY A 59 3.63 -1.92 17.98
CA GLY A 59 3.99 -1.02 19.06
C GLY A 59 3.59 0.42 18.76
N GLU A 60 4.55 1.32 18.68
CA GLU A 60 4.32 2.72 18.28
C GLU A 60 4.24 2.82 16.75
N HIS A 61 3.05 2.59 16.22
CA HIS A 61 2.81 2.62 14.78
C HIS A 61 2.93 4.03 14.22
N THR A 62 3.81 4.20 13.24
CA THR A 62 4.00 5.45 12.51
C THR A 62 4.04 5.21 11.01
N CYS A 63 3.74 6.24 10.20
CA CYS A 63 3.84 6.21 8.76
C CYS A 63 4.56 7.46 8.24
N ASN A 64 5.49 7.27 7.29
CA ASN A 64 6.03 8.36 6.49
C ASN A 64 5.54 8.20 5.06
N TYR A 65 5.39 9.32 4.35
CA TYR A 65 4.88 9.34 2.99
C TYR A 65 5.92 9.94 2.04
N TYR A 66 6.08 9.31 0.87
CA TYR A 66 7.04 9.72 -0.16
C TYR A 66 6.38 9.66 -1.55
N ASP A 67 6.87 10.50 -2.46
CA ASP A 67 6.58 10.32 -3.88
C ASP A 67 7.47 9.23 -4.51
N ALA A 68 7.31 8.99 -5.82
CA ALA A 68 8.09 7.98 -6.53
C ALA A 68 9.59 8.31 -6.64
N ASP A 69 9.97 9.57 -6.46
CA ASP A 69 11.37 10.04 -6.43
C ASP A 69 11.96 10.03 -5.02
N TRP A 70 11.18 9.55 -4.03
CA TRP A 70 11.53 9.52 -2.61
C TRP A 70 11.58 10.90 -1.94
N ASN A 71 10.85 11.89 -2.47
CA ASN A 71 10.68 13.16 -1.78
C ASN A 71 9.57 13.02 -0.72
N PRO A 72 9.76 13.57 0.50
CA PRO A 72 8.71 13.51 1.52
C PRO A 72 7.42 14.22 1.06
N VAL A 73 6.30 13.60 1.31
CA VAL A 73 4.96 14.13 1.05
C VAL A 73 4.23 14.33 2.37
N ARG A 74 3.61 15.50 2.54
CA ARG A 74 2.79 15.77 3.73
C ARG A 74 1.37 15.30 3.49
N ILE A 75 0.95 14.28 4.23
CA ILE A 75 -0.41 13.73 4.21
C ILE A 75 -0.82 13.41 5.65
N GLU A 76 -2.08 13.68 5.98
CA GLU A 76 -2.74 13.19 7.19
C GLU A 76 -3.74 12.10 6.77
N TRP A 77 -3.41 10.84 7.04
CA TRP A 77 -4.21 9.69 6.63
C TRP A 77 -4.46 8.72 7.78
N ALA A 78 -5.70 8.27 7.92
CA ALA A 78 -6.14 7.27 8.91
C ALA A 78 -5.79 7.60 10.36
N GLY A 79 -5.39 8.85 10.66
CA GLY A 79 -4.96 9.25 12.00
C GLY A 79 -3.64 8.61 12.45
N ILE A 80 -2.86 8.02 11.54
CA ILE A 80 -1.56 7.42 11.86
C ILE A 80 -0.53 8.55 11.99
N PRO A 81 0.22 8.62 13.12
CA PRO A 81 1.23 9.66 13.31
C PRO A 81 2.35 9.55 12.28
N VAL A 82 2.79 10.68 11.75
CA VAL A 82 4.01 10.74 10.94
C VAL A 82 5.23 10.61 11.87
N SER A 83 6.15 9.72 11.51
CA SER A 83 7.39 9.58 12.28
C SER A 83 8.26 10.82 12.13
N PRO A 84 8.86 11.33 13.23
CA PRO A 84 9.84 12.41 13.16
C PRO A 84 11.17 11.96 12.54
N VAL A 85 11.38 10.65 12.42
CA VAL A 85 12.58 10.07 11.83
C VAL A 85 12.31 9.73 10.38
N GLU A 86 13.04 10.35 9.48
CA GLU A 86 13.00 10.02 8.05
C GLU A 86 13.45 8.57 7.81
N VAL A 87 12.89 7.96 6.79
CA VAL A 87 13.29 6.61 6.35
C VAL A 87 14.33 6.76 5.25
N GLU A 88 15.44 6.05 5.39
CA GLU A 88 16.41 5.96 4.30
C GLU A 88 15.76 5.35 3.05
N ARG A 89 16.14 5.87 1.90
CA ARG A 89 15.68 5.33 0.62
C ARG A 89 16.18 3.89 0.46
N PRO A 90 15.30 2.89 0.28
CA PRO A 90 15.76 1.52 0.09
C PRO A 90 16.49 1.36 -1.26
N GLU A 91 17.55 0.55 -1.27
CA GLU A 91 18.37 0.33 -2.47
C GLU A 91 17.56 -0.25 -3.61
N ASN A 92 16.59 -1.11 -3.31
CA ASN A 92 15.69 -1.76 -4.27
C ASN A 92 14.43 -0.96 -4.59
N LEU A 93 14.36 0.35 -4.24
CA LEU A 93 13.22 1.20 -4.57
C LEU A 93 12.87 1.16 -6.05
N LYS A 94 13.86 1.21 -6.93
CA LYS A 94 13.63 1.20 -8.37
C LYS A 94 12.91 -0.08 -8.81
N GLU A 95 13.39 -1.24 -8.35
CA GLU A 95 12.77 -2.54 -8.63
C GLU A 95 11.35 -2.61 -8.07
N MET A 96 11.14 -2.14 -6.84
CA MET A 96 9.82 -2.05 -6.21
C MET A 96 8.83 -1.26 -7.05
N LEU A 97 9.21 -0.10 -7.57
CA LEU A 97 8.36 0.74 -8.40
C LEU A 97 8.10 0.11 -9.78
N GLU A 98 9.11 -0.48 -10.42
CA GLU A 98 8.97 -1.15 -11.71
C GLU A 98 8.01 -2.34 -11.61
N LEU A 99 8.15 -3.19 -10.60
CA LEU A 99 7.25 -4.32 -10.36
C LEU A 99 5.84 -3.85 -9.97
N SER A 100 5.73 -2.81 -9.15
CA SER A 100 4.42 -2.22 -8.82
C SER A 100 3.71 -1.72 -10.08
N ALA A 101 4.41 -1.02 -10.97
CA ALA A 101 3.84 -0.55 -12.24
C ALA A 101 3.38 -1.71 -13.14
N GLU A 102 4.13 -2.80 -13.19
CA GLU A 102 3.78 -3.98 -13.98
C GLU A 102 2.54 -4.68 -13.42
N LEU A 103 2.52 -4.94 -12.11
CA LEU A 103 1.43 -5.64 -11.42
C LEU A 103 0.11 -4.86 -11.46
N THR A 104 0.17 -3.53 -11.56
CA THR A 104 -1.02 -2.66 -11.47
C THR A 104 -1.47 -2.10 -12.82
N ARG A 105 -0.84 -2.54 -13.93
CA ARG A 105 -1.14 -2.06 -15.28
C ARG A 105 -2.61 -2.20 -15.63
N GLY A 106 -3.24 -1.09 -16.03
CA GLY A 106 -4.65 -1.06 -16.44
C GLY A 106 -5.65 -1.10 -15.28
N ILE A 107 -5.19 -1.05 -14.04
CA ILE A 107 -6.07 -0.93 -12.86
C ILE A 107 -6.16 0.55 -12.48
N PRO A 108 -7.37 1.15 -12.37
CA PRO A 108 -7.54 2.57 -12.07
C PRO A 108 -6.78 3.03 -10.82
N GLN A 109 -6.89 2.26 -9.75
CA GLN A 109 -6.16 2.46 -8.50
C GLN A 109 -5.97 1.11 -7.81
N VAL A 110 -4.77 0.86 -7.30
CA VAL A 110 -4.46 -0.30 -6.45
C VAL A 110 -3.17 -0.04 -5.68
N ARG A 111 -3.04 -0.60 -4.51
CA ARG A 111 -1.83 -0.54 -3.68
C ARG A 111 -1.10 -1.87 -3.71
N CYS A 112 0.21 -1.82 -3.90
CA CYS A 112 1.12 -2.96 -3.76
C CYS A 112 1.85 -2.86 -2.42
N ASP A 113 1.79 -3.89 -1.61
CA ASP A 113 2.47 -3.96 -0.33
C ASP A 113 3.75 -4.80 -0.45
N TRP A 114 4.85 -4.28 0.08
CA TRP A 114 6.19 -4.83 -0.07
C TRP A 114 6.93 -4.88 1.27
N TYR A 115 7.81 -5.87 1.40
CA TYR A 115 8.79 -5.94 2.47
C TYR A 115 10.21 -5.98 1.89
N VAL A 116 11.15 -5.39 2.61
CA VAL A 116 12.58 -5.42 2.25
C VAL A 116 13.32 -6.15 3.36
N LEU A 117 13.97 -7.26 3.01
CA LEU A 117 14.79 -8.07 3.91
C LEU A 117 16.21 -8.20 3.35
N GLY A 118 17.13 -7.37 3.84
CA GLY A 118 18.44 -7.22 3.23
C GLY A 118 18.31 -6.79 1.77
N GLU A 119 18.86 -7.57 0.84
CA GLU A 119 18.76 -7.32 -0.61
C GLU A 119 17.45 -7.85 -1.23
N ARG A 120 16.62 -8.58 -0.47
CA ARG A 120 15.41 -9.22 -1.00
C ARG A 120 14.22 -8.28 -0.94
N LEU A 121 13.57 -8.08 -2.08
CA LEU A 121 12.26 -7.48 -2.19
C LEU A 121 11.21 -8.58 -2.15
N ILE A 122 10.25 -8.50 -1.23
CA ILE A 122 9.23 -9.52 -1.02
C ILE A 122 7.87 -8.87 -1.22
N PHE A 123 7.08 -9.43 -2.14
CA PHE A 123 5.71 -9.01 -2.38
C PHE A 123 4.80 -9.50 -1.24
N GLY A 124 3.99 -8.60 -0.71
CA GLY A 124 2.97 -8.90 0.29
C GLY A 124 1.59 -9.13 -0.33
N GLU A 125 0.93 -8.06 -0.74
CA GLU A 125 -0.43 -8.14 -1.29
C GLU A 125 -0.75 -7.02 -2.28
N LEU A 126 -1.85 -7.19 -3.02
CA LEU A 126 -2.56 -6.12 -3.73
C LEU A 126 -3.80 -5.72 -2.93
N THR A 127 -3.90 -4.44 -2.57
CA THR A 127 -5.06 -3.90 -1.86
C THR A 127 -5.84 -2.96 -2.79
N LEU A 128 -7.07 -3.35 -3.13
CA LEU A 128 -7.91 -2.58 -4.07
C LEU A 128 -8.53 -1.35 -3.42
N PHE A 129 -8.88 -1.43 -2.13
CA PHE A 129 -9.44 -0.30 -1.37
C PHE A 129 -8.78 -0.19 0.00
N ASN A 130 -8.01 0.87 0.23
CA ASN A 130 -7.42 1.15 1.54
C ASN A 130 -8.54 1.36 2.55
N GLY A 131 -8.50 0.64 3.69
CA GLY A 131 -9.50 0.78 4.75
C GLY A 131 -10.95 0.66 4.26
N ALA A 132 -11.21 -0.14 3.21
CA ALA A 132 -12.51 -0.24 2.53
C ALA A 132 -13.02 1.11 1.97
N GLY A 133 -12.11 2.06 1.72
CA GLY A 133 -12.44 3.43 1.27
C GLY A 133 -13.01 4.32 2.36
N LEU A 134 -12.84 3.96 3.64
CA LEU A 134 -13.41 4.68 4.77
C LEU A 134 -12.37 5.37 5.65
N ASP A 135 -11.09 5.17 5.39
CA ASP A 135 -10.03 5.83 6.13
C ASP A 135 -10.03 7.33 5.86
N PRO A 136 -10.10 8.18 6.90
CA PRO A 136 -10.07 9.62 6.71
C PRO A 136 -8.71 10.06 6.15
N ILE A 137 -8.75 10.95 5.19
CA ILE A 137 -7.60 11.64 4.60
C ILE A 137 -7.91 13.14 4.58
N ASP A 138 -6.89 14.00 4.65
CA ASP A 138 -7.11 15.45 4.54
C ASP A 138 -7.66 15.85 3.16
N ASP A 139 -8.53 16.87 3.12
CA ASP A 139 -9.30 17.26 1.92
C ASP A 139 -8.44 17.59 0.71
N GLU A 140 -7.24 18.17 0.92
CA GLU A 140 -6.33 18.55 -0.17
C GLU A 140 -5.78 17.30 -0.86
N ASN A 141 -5.28 16.35 -0.06
CA ASN A 141 -4.70 15.11 -0.59
C ASN A 141 -5.78 14.16 -1.11
N ASP A 142 -6.97 14.11 -0.52
CA ASP A 142 -8.11 13.35 -1.04
C ASP A 142 -8.46 13.82 -2.46
N SER A 143 -8.64 15.13 -2.64
CA SER A 143 -8.94 15.73 -3.94
C SER A 143 -7.82 15.47 -4.96
N LYS A 144 -6.56 15.59 -4.55
CA LYS A 144 -5.40 15.39 -5.40
C LYS A 144 -5.29 13.93 -5.86
N LEU A 145 -5.34 12.98 -4.93
CA LEU A 145 -5.24 11.55 -5.24
C LEU A 145 -6.48 11.08 -6.02
N GLY A 146 -7.68 11.52 -5.63
CA GLY A 146 -8.91 11.20 -6.34
C GLY A 146 -8.90 11.65 -7.79
N SER A 147 -8.27 12.79 -8.11
CA SER A 147 -8.13 13.29 -9.48
C SER A 147 -7.25 12.41 -10.40
N LEU A 148 -6.46 11.51 -9.81
CA LEU A 148 -5.61 10.57 -10.55
C LEU A 148 -6.34 9.28 -10.96
N ILE A 149 -7.54 9.05 -10.43
CA ILE A 149 -8.32 7.84 -10.72
C ILE A 149 -8.99 8.01 -12.08
N ASP A 150 -8.55 7.23 -13.06
CA ASP A 150 -9.19 7.16 -14.37
C ASP A 150 -10.21 6.00 -14.40
N LEU A 151 -11.47 6.35 -14.28
CA LEU A 151 -12.56 5.36 -14.31
C LEU A 151 -12.77 4.75 -15.71
N GLY A 152 -12.28 5.37 -16.77
CA GLY A 152 -12.30 4.80 -18.13
C GLY A 152 -11.53 3.48 -18.21
N LEU A 153 -10.45 3.32 -17.44
CA LEU A 153 -9.70 2.07 -17.36
C LEU A 153 -10.52 0.90 -16.76
N ALA A 154 -11.55 1.21 -15.96
CA ALA A 154 -12.36 0.16 -15.31
C ALA A 154 -13.39 -0.46 -16.25
N TYR A 155 -13.76 0.24 -17.30
CA TYR A 155 -14.87 -0.15 -18.19
C TYR A 155 -14.41 -0.64 -19.57
N GLY A 156 -13.09 -0.58 -19.85
CA GLY A 156 -12.43 -1.06 -21.06
C GLY A 156 -13.20 -0.66 -22.34
N ASP A 157 -12.73 0.33 -23.08
CA ASP A 157 -13.21 0.59 -24.44
C ASP A 157 -12.72 -0.50 -25.41
#